data_98f6fc3963a7f627e2a288e98202d4be
#
_entry.id   98f6fc3963a7f627e2a288e98202d4be
#
_cell.length_a   1.000
_cell.length_b   1.000
_cell.length_c   1.000
_cell.angle_alpha   90.00
_cell.angle_beta   90.00
_cell.angle_gamma   90.00
#
_symmetry.space_group_name_H-M   'P 1'
#
loop_
_entity.id
_entity.type
_entity.pdbx_description
1 polymer ?
#
loop_
_entity_poly.entity_id
_entity_poly.type
_entity_poly.pdbx_seq_one_letter_code
_entity_poly.pdbx_strand_id
1 'polypeptide(L)' 'MQIRPSSALRNEYTQISELAKASGEPIFITNKGEDDGVYMSMAAYEEREKMFRDRD' A
#
# COMPACT_ATOMS: atom_id res chain seq x y z
N MET A 1 6.15 -6.11 6.94
CA MET A 1 4.89 -6.05 6.18
C MET A 1 3.86 -5.30 7.00
N GLN A 2 3.14 -4.38 6.37
CA GLN A 2 2.12 -3.59 7.06
C GLN A 2 0.74 -4.07 6.65
N ILE A 3 -0.12 -4.23 7.64
CA ILE A 3 -1.50 -4.69 7.43
C ILE A 3 -2.43 -3.76 8.19
N ARG A 4 -3.47 -3.26 7.53
CA ARG A 4 -4.45 -2.37 8.15
C ARG A 4 -5.85 -2.76 7.70
N PRO A 5 -6.86 -2.58 8.56
CA PRO A 5 -8.24 -2.85 8.15
C PRO A 5 -8.76 -1.77 7.20
N SER A 6 -9.76 -2.12 6.40
CA SER A 6 -10.32 -1.18 5.43
C SER A 6 -10.89 0.07 6.10
N SER A 7 -11.37 -0.04 7.32
CA SER A 7 -11.87 1.13 8.06
C SER A 7 -10.79 2.18 8.28
N ALA A 8 -9.53 1.77 8.36
CA ALA A 8 -8.43 2.71 8.55
C ALA A 8 -8.24 3.61 7.31
N LEU A 9 -8.54 3.10 6.13
CA LEU A 9 -8.47 3.94 4.92
C LEU A 9 -9.46 5.09 4.98
N ARG A 10 -10.61 4.86 5.60
CA ARG A 10 -11.62 5.89 5.72
C ARG A 10 -11.34 6.85 6.87
N ASN A 11 -10.91 6.30 8.00
CA ASN A 11 -10.78 7.09 9.23
C ASN A 11 -9.38 7.63 9.47
N GLU A 12 -8.35 6.99 8.89
CA GLU A 12 -6.95 7.34 9.14
C GLU A 12 -6.16 7.43 7.85
N TYR A 13 -6.80 7.94 6.80
CA TYR A 13 -6.19 7.99 5.47
C TYR A 13 -4.84 8.71 5.48
N THR A 14 -4.76 9.86 6.15
CA THR A 14 -3.52 10.64 6.15
C THR A 14 -2.37 9.84 6.76
N GLN A 15 -2.64 9.12 7.83
CA GLN A 15 -1.61 8.31 8.48
C GLN A 15 -1.14 7.17 7.59
N ILE A 16 -2.08 6.54 6.89
CA ILE A 16 -1.75 5.44 5.98
C ILE A 16 -0.95 5.96 4.79
N SER A 17 -1.34 7.12 4.25
CA SER A 17 -0.62 7.74 3.16
C SER A 17 0.82 8.07 3.55
N GLU A 18 1.01 8.65 4.73
CA GLU A 18 2.34 9.00 5.21
C GLU A 18 3.19 7.76 5.48
N LEU A 19 2.59 6.72 6.06
CA LEU A 19 3.29 5.47 6.31
C LEU A 19 3.75 4.84 4.99
N ALA A 20 2.89 4.83 3.98
CA ALA A 20 3.25 4.28 2.69
C ALA A 20 4.40 5.03 2.05
N LYS A 21 4.39 6.36 2.15
CA LYS A 21 5.47 7.17 1.59
C LYS A 21 6.77 6.99 2.35
N ALA A 22 6.70 6.91 3.68
CA ALA A 22 7.89 6.79 4.51
C ALA A 22 8.54 5.42 4.37
N SER A 23 7.75 4.36 4.31
CA SER A 23 8.28 3.00 4.27
C SER A 23 8.67 2.54 2.86
N GLY A 24 8.01 3.09 1.83
CA GLY A 24 8.19 2.63 0.46
C GLY A 24 7.65 1.24 0.22
N GLU A 25 6.91 0.69 1.18
CA GLU A 25 6.36 -0.65 1.08
C GLU A 25 4.85 -0.63 0.92
N PRO A 26 4.27 -1.67 0.30
CA PRO A 26 2.82 -1.77 0.21
C PRO A 26 2.20 -2.01 1.58
N ILE A 27 1.01 -1.45 1.78
CA ILE A 27 0.22 -1.69 2.98
C ILE A 27 -0.97 -2.55 2.56
N PHE A 28 -1.06 -3.72 3.15
CA PHE A 28 -2.14 -4.65 2.81
C PHE A 28 -3.41 -4.25 3.56
N ILE A 29 -4.49 -4.15 2.82
CA ILE A 29 -5.78 -3.74 3.37
C ILE A 29 -6.67 -4.97 3.46
N THR A 30 -7.23 -5.19 4.65
CA THR A 30 -8.13 -6.31 4.87
C THR A 30 -9.56 -5.82 5.10
N ASN A 31 -10.51 -6.66 4.80
CA ASN A 31 -11.91 -6.38 5.05
C ASN A 31 -12.52 -7.63 5.66
N LYS A 32 -13.05 -7.48 6.87
CA LYS A 32 -13.65 -8.60 7.60
C LYS A 32 -12.67 -9.78 7.76
N GLY A 33 -11.40 -9.45 7.99
CA GLY A 33 -10.37 -10.45 8.19
C GLY A 33 -9.82 -11.08 6.94
N GLU A 34 -10.28 -10.66 5.76
CA GLU A 34 -9.82 -11.20 4.49
C GLU A 34 -9.06 -10.15 3.69
N ASP A 35 -8.15 -10.61 2.86
CA ASP A 35 -7.38 -9.71 1.98
C ASP A 35 -8.32 -9.00 1.02
N ASP A 36 -8.26 -7.68 1.00
CA ASP A 36 -9.14 -6.88 0.16
C ASP A 36 -8.36 -6.12 -0.91
N GLY A 37 -7.22 -5.58 -0.57
CA GLY A 37 -6.45 -4.80 -1.52
C GLY A 37 -5.12 -4.36 -0.95
N VAL A 38 -4.47 -3.47 -1.71
CA VAL A 38 -3.16 -2.96 -1.35
C VAL A 38 -3.14 -1.45 -1.57
N TYR A 39 -2.54 -0.72 -0.62
CA TYR A 39 -2.28 0.70 -0.77
C TYR A 39 -0.78 0.92 -0.81
N MET A 40 -0.29 1.69 -1.76
CA MET A 40 1.11 2.05 -1.84
C MET A 40 1.26 3.44 -2.42
N SER A 41 2.41 4.06 -2.15
CA SER A 41 2.69 5.38 -2.71
C SER A 41 2.89 5.28 -4.21
N MET A 42 2.69 6.39 -4.91
CA MET A 42 2.93 6.41 -6.35
C MET A 42 4.38 6.10 -6.67
N ALA A 43 5.30 6.60 -5.84
CA ALA A 43 6.73 6.33 -6.05
C ALA A 43 7.02 4.83 -5.96
N ALA A 44 6.44 4.16 -4.98
CA ALA A 44 6.63 2.71 -4.82
C ALA A 44 6.01 1.95 -5.99
N TYR A 45 4.85 2.37 -6.43
CA TYR A 45 4.17 1.73 -7.56
C TYR A 45 4.98 1.88 -8.85
N GLU A 46 5.49 3.08 -9.11
CA GLU A 46 6.26 3.32 -10.31
C GLU A 46 7.57 2.53 -10.31
N GLU A 47 8.20 2.41 -9.15
CA GLU A 47 9.41 1.61 -9.01
C GLU A 47 9.13 0.14 -9.29
N ARG A 48 8.00 -0.37 -8.80
CA ARG A 48 7.58 -1.74 -9.04
C ARG A 48 7.33 -1.99 -10.53
N GLU A 49 6.65 -1.06 -11.20
CA GLU A 49 6.38 -1.17 -12.63
C GLU A 49 7.67 -1.16 -13.44
N LYS A 50 8.61 -0.31 -13.05
CA LYS A 50 9.91 -0.24 -13.71
C LYS A 50 10.66 -1.56 -13.58
N MET A 51 10.62 -2.18 -12.41
CA MET A 51 11.28 -3.46 -12.20
C MET A 51 10.70 -4.55 -13.10
N PHE A 52 9.38 -4.58 -13.25
CA PHE A 52 8.75 -5.56 -14.12
C PHE A 52 9.11 -5.33 -15.58
N ARG A 53 9.20 -4.09 -16.02
CA ARG A 53 9.57 -3.79 -17.39
C ARG A 53 11.02 -4.15 -17.68
N ASP A 54 11.90 -3.90 -16.72
CA ASP A 54 13.32 -4.16 -16.91
C ASP A 54 13.64 -5.65 -16.96
N ARG A 55 12.70 -6.50 -16.54
CA ARG A 55 12.88 -7.94 -16.58
C ARG A 55 12.64 -8.54 -17.98
N ASP A 56 12.02 -7.78 -18.84
CA ASP A 56 11.79 -8.21 -20.22
C ASP A 56 13.00 -7.84 -21.08
#